data_cc2ef95896a1d5f7ea2004fad5f71090
#
_entry.id   cc2ef95896a1d5f7ea2004fad5f71090
#
_cell.length_a   1.000
_cell.length_b   1.000
_cell.length_c   1.000
_cell.angle_alpha   90.00
_cell.angle_beta   90.00
_cell.angle_gamma   90.00
#
_symmetry.space_group_name_H-M   'P 1'
#
loop_
_entity.id
_entity.type
_entity.pdbx_description
1 polymer ?
#
loop_
_entity_poly.entity_id
_entity_poly.type
_entity_poly.pdbx_seq_one_letter_code
_entity_poly.pdbx_strand_id
1 'polypeptide(L)'
;MARAKKVDDNQKEIVQTFRDLGARVRVTSSEGNGFPDLVVQYRSPMNRRLQTLLVEVKDGSKPPSRRKLTPEQEKFHAEFICYIVESVKDVYELLEINYCD
;
A
#
# COMPACT_ATOMS: atom_id res chain seq x y z
N MET A 1 -22.37 7.05 9.84
CA MET A 1 -21.20 6.21 10.13
C MET A 1 -20.56 5.75 8.84
N ALA A 2 -19.28 5.97 8.69
CA ALA A 2 -18.57 5.56 7.48
C ALA A 2 -18.49 4.04 7.40
N ARG A 3 -18.80 3.49 6.23
CA ARG A 3 -18.69 2.05 6.02
C ARG A 3 -17.22 1.73 5.76
N ALA A 4 -16.73 0.66 6.39
CA ALA A 4 -15.39 0.18 6.13
C ALA A 4 -15.23 -0.17 4.65
N LYS A 5 -14.08 0.19 4.09
CA LYS A 5 -13.74 -0.12 2.71
C LYS A 5 -13.55 -1.62 2.55
N LYS A 6 -13.94 -2.15 1.39
CA LYS A 6 -13.67 -3.54 1.05
C LYS A 6 -12.16 -3.74 0.91
N VAL A 7 -11.64 -4.77 1.57
CA VAL A 7 -10.22 -5.11 1.52
C VAL A 7 -9.95 -6.01 0.33
N ASP A 8 -8.91 -5.70 -0.46
CA ASP A 8 -8.50 -6.54 -1.58
C ASP A 8 -7.94 -7.88 -1.09
N ASP A 9 -8.17 -8.93 -1.87
CA ASP A 9 -7.81 -10.29 -1.49
C ASP A 9 -6.32 -10.47 -1.23
N ASN A 10 -5.47 -9.68 -1.90
CA ASN A 10 -4.02 -9.78 -1.76
C ASN A 10 -3.44 -8.94 -0.62
N GLN A 11 -4.27 -8.21 0.12
CA GLN A 11 -3.75 -7.28 1.15
C GLN A 11 -2.95 -7.99 2.23
N LYS A 12 -3.43 -9.15 2.69
CA LYS A 12 -2.74 -9.90 3.74
C LYS A 12 -1.32 -10.27 3.33
N GLU A 13 -1.15 -10.73 2.10
CA GLU A 13 0.16 -11.08 1.56
C GLU A 13 1.07 -9.86 1.44
N ILE A 14 0.52 -8.75 0.97
CA ILE A 14 1.25 -7.49 0.84
C ILE A 14 1.75 -7.02 2.21
N VAL A 15 0.88 -7.01 3.20
CA VAL A 15 1.25 -6.62 4.57
C VAL A 15 2.37 -7.51 5.11
N GLN A 16 2.22 -8.83 4.93
CA GLN A 16 3.22 -9.77 5.42
C GLN A 16 4.57 -9.55 4.73
N THR A 17 4.54 -9.28 3.43
CA THR A 17 5.76 -9.01 2.67
C THR A 17 6.49 -7.78 3.21
N PHE A 18 5.77 -6.68 3.46
CA PHE A 18 6.37 -5.50 4.07
C PHE A 18 7.03 -5.84 5.41
N ARG A 19 6.34 -6.59 6.25
CA ARG A 19 6.85 -6.95 7.57
C ARG A 19 8.07 -7.86 7.48
N ASP A 20 8.05 -8.81 6.55
CA ASP A 20 9.18 -9.72 6.33
C ASP A 20 10.43 -8.97 5.88
N LEU A 21 10.26 -7.85 5.19
CA LEU A 21 11.36 -7.01 4.74
C LEU A 21 11.79 -5.98 5.80
N GLY A 22 11.23 -6.05 6.99
CA GLY A 22 11.65 -5.20 8.10
C GLY A 22 10.86 -3.91 8.26
N ALA A 23 9.81 -3.70 7.47
CA ALA A 23 8.97 -2.53 7.61
C ALA A 23 7.96 -2.70 8.75
N ARG A 24 7.55 -1.58 9.33
CA ARG A 24 6.42 -1.55 10.26
C ARG A 24 5.18 -1.20 9.48
N VAL A 25 4.08 -1.89 9.73
CA VAL A 25 2.83 -1.69 8.98
C VAL A 25 1.67 -1.53 9.94
N ARG A 26 0.90 -0.46 9.71
CA ARG A 26 -0.40 -0.27 10.35
C ARG A 26 -1.46 -0.42 9.27
N VAL A 27 -2.39 -1.33 9.48
CA VAL A 27 -3.52 -1.50 8.57
C VAL A 27 -4.57 -0.44 8.89
N THR A 28 -4.91 0.36 7.90
CA THR A 28 -5.83 1.49 8.03
C THR A 28 -7.03 1.37 7.11
N SER A 29 -7.29 0.17 6.58
CA SER A 29 -8.40 -0.08 5.65
C SER A 29 -9.76 0.30 6.23
N SER A 30 -9.92 0.22 7.56
CA SER A 30 -11.18 0.53 8.22
C SER A 30 -11.49 2.02 8.29
N GLU A 31 -10.52 2.90 7.99
CA GLU A 31 -10.73 4.34 8.05
C GLU A 31 -11.75 4.82 7.01
N GLY A 32 -11.74 4.23 5.82
CA GLY A 32 -12.65 4.63 4.75
C GLY A 32 -12.37 6.04 4.24
N ASN A 33 -13.33 6.62 3.53
CA ASN A 33 -13.28 7.99 3.00
C ASN A 33 -12.04 8.29 2.15
N GLY A 34 -11.55 7.29 1.43
CA GLY A 34 -10.40 7.45 0.55
C GLY A 34 -9.05 7.32 1.24
N PHE A 35 -9.03 7.12 2.57
CA PHE A 35 -7.77 6.94 3.28
C PHE A 35 -7.07 5.66 2.79
N PRO A 36 -5.73 5.69 2.62
CA PRO A 36 -4.98 4.51 2.16
C PRO A 36 -5.15 3.29 3.07
N ASP A 37 -4.89 2.12 2.51
CA ASP A 37 -5.03 0.85 3.24
C ASP A 37 -4.01 0.65 4.33
N LEU A 38 -2.79 1.18 4.12
CA LEU A 38 -1.66 0.92 5.00
C LEU A 38 -0.89 2.20 5.27
N VAL A 39 -0.37 2.30 6.48
CA VAL A 39 0.71 3.23 6.82
C VAL A 39 1.94 2.37 7.06
N VAL A 40 2.99 2.60 6.28
CA VAL A 40 4.20 1.79 6.31
C VAL A 40 5.38 2.66 6.71
N GLN A 41 6.17 2.20 7.65
CA GLN A 41 7.40 2.89 8.03
C GLN A 41 8.58 1.97 7.77
N TYR A 42 9.58 2.48 7.05
CA TYR A 42 10.70 1.68 6.61
C TYR A 42 11.99 2.49 6.65
N ARG A 43 13.04 1.87 7.18
CA ARG A 43 14.38 2.47 7.16
C ARG A 43 15.15 1.91 5.98
N SER A 44 15.48 2.78 5.04
CA SER A 44 16.22 2.36 3.84
C SER A 44 17.61 1.85 4.23
N PRO A 45 18.01 0.66 3.76
CA PRO A 45 19.37 0.16 4.01
C PRO A 45 20.43 0.95 3.25
N MET A 46 20.03 1.67 2.19
CA MET A 46 20.95 2.44 1.35
C MET A 46 21.43 3.72 2.05
N ASN A 47 20.51 4.48 2.62
CA ASN A 47 20.82 5.79 3.21
C ASN A 47 20.42 5.91 4.67
N ARG A 48 19.87 4.85 5.25
CA ARG A 48 19.41 4.77 6.63
C ARG A 48 18.32 5.76 7.01
N ARG A 49 17.68 6.38 6.02
CA ARG A 49 16.57 7.29 6.27
C ARG A 49 15.31 6.52 6.62
N LEU A 50 14.64 6.99 7.66
CA LEU A 50 13.34 6.46 8.04
C LEU A 50 12.28 7.17 7.21
N GLN A 51 11.45 6.39 6.51
CA GLN A 51 10.37 6.93 5.68
C GLN A 51 9.04 6.42 6.17
N THR A 52 8.04 7.26 6.12
CA THR A 52 6.66 6.87 6.38
C THR A 52 5.89 7.00 5.07
N LEU A 53 5.33 5.89 4.62
CA LEU A 53 4.67 5.79 3.32
C LEU A 53 3.20 5.49 3.52
N LEU A 54 2.36 6.17 2.74
CA LEU A 54 0.93 5.85 2.65
C LEU A 54 0.75 4.94 1.44
N VAL A 55 0.18 3.77 1.66
CA VAL A 55 0.10 2.74 0.63
C VAL A 55 -1.35 2.31 0.40
N GLU A 56 -1.78 2.41 -0.84
CA GLU A 56 -3.06 1.90 -1.31
C GLU A 56 -2.81 0.53 -1.94
N VAL A 57 -3.55 -0.50 -1.50
CA VAL A 57 -3.43 -1.85 -2.05
C VAL A 57 -4.53 -2.08 -3.07
N LYS A 58 -4.13 -2.51 -4.26
CA LYS A 58 -5.05 -2.96 -5.30
C LYS A 58 -4.63 -4.37 -5.69
N ASP A 59 -5.57 -5.17 -6.18
CA ASP A 59 -5.26 -6.54 -6.59
C ASP A 59 -4.85 -6.57 -8.07
N GLY A 60 -3.55 -6.74 -8.32
CA GLY A 60 -2.98 -6.74 -9.65
C GLY A 60 -3.45 -7.89 -10.53
N SER A 61 -4.04 -8.93 -9.95
CA SER A 61 -4.59 -10.05 -10.72
C SER A 61 -5.94 -9.73 -11.34
N LYS A 62 -6.58 -8.62 -10.93
CA LYS A 62 -7.89 -8.22 -11.43
C LYS A 62 -7.76 -7.29 -12.65
N PRO A 63 -8.81 -7.19 -13.49
CA PRO A 63 -8.77 -6.29 -14.65
C PRO A 63 -8.57 -4.84 -14.23
N PRO A 64 -8.04 -3.99 -15.13
CA PRO A 64 -7.82 -2.57 -14.81
C PRO A 64 -9.04 -1.83 -14.27
N SER A 65 -10.24 -2.16 -14.74
CA SER A 65 -11.48 -1.54 -14.25
C SER A 65 -11.73 -1.82 -12.77
N ARG A 66 -11.16 -2.91 -12.26
CA ARG A 66 -11.28 -3.32 -10.86
C ARG A 66 -10.16 -2.78 -9.97
N ARG A 67 -9.19 -2.10 -10.56
CA ARG A 67 -8.03 -1.56 -9.86
C ARG A 67 -7.99 -0.04 -9.84
N LYS A 68 -9.05 0.60 -10.34
CA LYS A 68 -9.13 2.06 -10.35
C LYS A 68 -9.31 2.60 -8.94
N LEU A 69 -8.77 3.78 -8.72
CA LEU A 69 -9.05 4.53 -7.50
C LEU A 69 -10.51 4.98 -7.52
N THR A 70 -11.15 4.94 -6.37
CA THR A 70 -12.47 5.56 -6.21
C THR A 70 -12.31 7.07 -6.25
N PRO A 71 -13.40 7.84 -6.48
CA PRO A 71 -13.31 9.30 -6.44
C PRO A 71 -12.73 9.84 -5.13
N GLU A 72 -13.06 9.22 -4.00
CA GLU A 72 -12.52 9.64 -2.70
C GLU A 72 -11.03 9.35 -2.59
N GLN A 73 -10.58 8.20 -3.11
CA GLN A 73 -9.18 7.85 -3.16
C GLN A 73 -8.42 8.80 -4.08
N GLU A 74 -9.00 9.16 -5.22
CA GLU A 74 -8.37 10.12 -6.13
C GLU A 74 -8.14 11.46 -5.44
N LYS A 75 -9.12 11.94 -4.67
CA LYS A 75 -8.99 13.18 -3.93
C LYS A 75 -7.85 13.10 -2.91
N PHE A 76 -7.79 11.98 -2.20
CA PHE A 76 -6.73 11.79 -1.21
C PHE A 76 -5.36 11.78 -1.86
N HIS A 77 -5.21 11.03 -2.97
CA HIS A 77 -3.94 10.93 -3.70
C HIS A 77 -3.53 12.25 -4.35
N ALA A 78 -4.49 13.15 -4.62
CA ALA A 78 -4.18 14.47 -5.14
C ALA A 78 -3.60 15.39 -4.05
N GLU A 79 -3.97 15.16 -2.79
CA GLU A 79 -3.56 15.97 -1.67
C GLU A 79 -2.31 15.44 -0.97
N PHE A 80 -2.21 14.12 -0.83
CA PHE A 80 -1.12 13.46 -0.12
C PHE A 80 -0.36 12.53 -1.05
N ILE A 81 0.95 12.41 -0.83
CA ILE A 81 1.75 11.45 -1.59
C ILE A 81 1.39 10.05 -1.12
N CYS A 82 0.82 9.25 -2.02
CA CYS A 82 0.44 7.88 -1.77
C CYS A 82 1.03 6.98 -2.84
N TYR A 83 1.31 5.75 -2.47
CA TYR A 83 1.85 4.76 -3.39
C TYR A 83 0.82 3.66 -3.59
N ILE A 84 0.72 3.15 -4.81
CA ILE A 84 -0.18 2.05 -5.14
C ILE A 84 0.66 0.78 -5.28
N VAL A 85 0.27 -0.25 -4.56
CA VAL A 85 0.93 -1.55 -4.58
C VAL A 85 -0.09 -2.59 -5.03
N GLU A 86 0.22 -3.30 -6.11
CA GLU A 86 -0.69 -4.28 -6.70
C GLU A 86 -0.20 -5.71 -6.58
N SER A 87 1.05 -5.90 -6.15
CA SER A 87 1.67 -7.22 -6.08
C SER A 87 2.84 -7.19 -5.09
N VAL A 88 3.32 -8.39 -4.73
CA VAL A 88 4.53 -8.54 -3.91
C VAL A 88 5.73 -7.86 -4.58
N LYS A 89 5.84 -7.98 -5.90
CA LYS A 89 6.92 -7.34 -6.64
C LYS A 89 6.92 -5.83 -6.42
N ASP A 90 5.75 -5.21 -6.40
CA ASP A 90 5.63 -3.76 -6.17
C ASP A 90 6.14 -3.36 -4.80
N VAL A 91 5.99 -4.23 -3.80
CA VAL A 91 6.53 -3.98 -2.45
C VAL A 91 8.05 -3.86 -2.51
N TYR A 92 8.70 -4.80 -3.19
CA TYR A 92 10.15 -4.78 -3.34
C TYR A 92 10.62 -3.53 -4.09
N GLU A 93 9.92 -3.17 -5.16
CA GLU A 93 10.25 -1.97 -5.93
C GLU A 93 10.08 -0.71 -5.09
N LEU A 94 9.00 -0.63 -4.33
CA LEU A 94 8.74 0.54 -3.49
C LEU A 94 9.83 0.72 -2.44
N LEU A 95 10.30 -0.36 -1.86
CA LEU A 95 11.35 -0.31 -0.84
C LEU A 95 12.77 -0.32 -1.44
N GLU A 96 12.87 -0.29 -2.77
CA GLU A 96 14.14 -0.29 -3.49
C GLU A 96 15.00 -1.52 -3.18
N ILE A 97 14.34 -2.67 -3.09
CA ILE A 97 14.99 -3.95 -2.82
C ILE A 97 14.87 -4.83 -4.06
N ASN A 98 15.95 -5.49 -4.45
CA ASN A 98 15.94 -6.38 -5.60
C ASN A 98 14.97 -7.55 -5.35
N TYR A 99 14.06 -7.76 -6.30
CA TYR A 99 13.14 -8.87 -6.27
C TYR A 99 13.72 -10.04 -7.07
N CYS A 100 13.87 -11.18 -6.42
CA CYS A 100 14.33 -12.41 -7.07
C CYS A 100 13.16 -13.38 -7.17
N ASP A 101 12.84 -13.79 -8.39
CA ASP A 101 11.81 -14.79 -8.64
C ASP A 101 12.21 -16.14 -8.05
#